data_6cc91cfccedfd85fdd43d645af8a9119
#
_entry.id   6cc91cfccedfd85fdd43d645af8a9119
#
_cell.length_a   1.000
_cell.length_b   1.000
_cell.length_c   1.000
_cell.angle_alpha   90.00
_cell.angle_beta   90.00
_cell.angle_gamma   90.00
#
_symmetry.space_group_name_H-M   'P 1'
#
loop_
_entity.id
_entity.type
_entity.pdbx_description
1 polymer ?
#
loop_
_entity_poly.entity_id
_entity_poly.type
_entity_poly.pdbx_seq_one_letter_code
_entity_poly.pdbx_strand_id
1 'polypeptide(L)'
;MKIKCLNQLLTDNINIAIRAISSRTTMEILECVLITAEDGCLRLFASNLEMSIETDPIIGAEIVEEGRAVIDGRMLSDIVRRLNPDKISVISVEPGNLIKIECDKSEFKLLGLNPDEYPTLPFVEQSQVYRLNSITFRNMLRQTIYCAAQDNVKPVLTGALIEHHPAEDTGVMSIVALDGVRMAYAASSLPEPSGQSELKIVVPARALSEILKLSSADDEYISFHATDKHALFQLQGATLVTRLLEGDFIDYKQIFNVEQSTLMTCDRLSLLACLERAALIAIKETRKSPVRLDISEDTIRIASIAQIGTVNEELDIDMDGSPLQIGFNPRYLIDALKAIDAEFITLSFNSPLSPCIIRAAGESNGKHLVLPLRLES
;
A
#
# COMPACT_ATOMS: atom_id res chain seq x y z
N MET A 1 -21.87 -23.05 -17.94
CA MET A 1 -21.52 -21.61 -18.04
C MET A 1 -21.02 -21.30 -19.45
N LYS A 2 -21.52 -20.23 -20.05
CA LYS A 2 -20.96 -19.69 -21.32
C LYS A 2 -21.14 -18.18 -21.35
N ILE A 3 -20.04 -17.44 -21.53
CA ILE A 3 -20.01 -15.98 -21.57
C ILE A 3 -19.31 -15.47 -22.82
N LYS A 4 -19.65 -14.24 -23.23
CA LYS A 4 -18.93 -13.48 -24.26
C LYS A 4 -18.58 -12.11 -23.69
N CYS A 5 -17.33 -11.71 -23.82
CA CYS A 5 -16.86 -10.43 -23.32
C CYS A 5 -15.79 -9.86 -24.25
N LEU A 6 -15.76 -8.53 -24.40
CA LEU A 6 -14.66 -7.87 -25.09
C LEU A 6 -13.35 -8.19 -24.35
N ASN A 7 -12.32 -8.63 -25.09
CA ASN A 7 -11.11 -9.15 -24.48
C ASN A 7 -10.39 -8.09 -23.61
N GLN A 8 -10.45 -6.82 -23.98
CA GLN A 8 -9.91 -5.72 -23.15
C GLN A 8 -10.60 -5.66 -21.79
N LEU A 9 -11.94 -5.65 -21.73
CA LEU A 9 -12.71 -5.62 -20.49
C LEU A 9 -12.41 -6.83 -19.60
N LEU A 10 -12.31 -8.01 -20.23
CA LEU A 10 -11.96 -9.24 -19.51
C LEU A 10 -10.55 -9.14 -18.92
N THR A 11 -9.58 -8.63 -19.67
CA THR A 11 -8.19 -8.44 -19.23
C THR A 11 -8.10 -7.47 -18.05
N ASP A 12 -8.80 -6.35 -18.11
CA ASP A 12 -8.78 -5.33 -17.06
C ASP A 12 -9.33 -5.90 -15.75
N ASN A 13 -10.46 -6.62 -15.81
CA ASN A 13 -11.08 -7.21 -14.63
C ASN A 13 -10.26 -8.40 -14.06
N ILE A 14 -9.65 -9.23 -14.92
CA ILE A 14 -8.72 -10.28 -14.46
C ILE A 14 -7.53 -9.65 -13.74
N ASN A 15 -6.96 -8.56 -14.25
CA ASN A 15 -5.85 -7.85 -13.61
C ASN A 15 -6.20 -7.28 -12.23
N ILE A 16 -7.48 -6.98 -11.97
CA ILE A 16 -7.99 -6.60 -10.65
C ILE A 16 -8.04 -7.84 -9.75
N ALA A 17 -8.73 -8.89 -10.17
CA ALA A 17 -8.97 -10.06 -9.31
C ALA A 17 -7.66 -10.79 -8.94
N ILE A 18 -6.74 -11.00 -9.88
CA ILE A 18 -5.49 -11.75 -9.63
C ILE A 18 -4.57 -11.12 -8.56
N ARG A 19 -4.81 -9.88 -8.14
CA ARG A 19 -4.05 -9.24 -7.06
C ARG A 19 -4.27 -9.90 -5.70
N ALA A 20 -5.42 -10.58 -5.52
CA ALA A 20 -5.72 -11.33 -4.31
C ALA A 20 -5.15 -12.76 -4.33
N ILE A 21 -4.76 -13.33 -5.47
CA ILE A 21 -4.25 -14.70 -5.50
C ILE A 21 -2.94 -14.83 -4.72
N SER A 22 -2.71 -16.01 -4.18
CA SER A 22 -1.48 -16.32 -3.47
C SER A 22 -0.32 -16.53 -4.44
N SER A 23 0.87 -16.08 -4.06
CA SER A 23 2.10 -16.37 -4.80
C SER A 23 2.81 -17.64 -4.31
N ARG A 24 2.47 -18.09 -3.09
CA ARG A 24 3.03 -19.29 -2.45
C ARG A 24 1.96 -19.89 -1.54
N THR A 25 1.37 -20.99 -1.95
CA THR A 25 0.35 -21.71 -1.19
C THR A 25 0.46 -23.20 -1.44
N THR A 26 0.00 -23.98 -0.49
CA THR A 26 -0.16 -25.45 -0.63
C THR A 26 -1.55 -25.80 -1.17
N MET A 27 -2.45 -24.81 -1.28
CA MET A 27 -3.81 -24.98 -1.77
C MET A 27 -3.91 -24.40 -3.19
N GLU A 28 -3.88 -25.26 -4.20
CA GLU A 28 -3.92 -24.88 -5.61
C GLU A 28 -5.08 -23.93 -5.95
N ILE A 29 -6.23 -24.10 -5.30
CA ILE A 29 -7.43 -23.29 -5.55
C ILE A 29 -7.22 -21.80 -5.22
N LEU A 30 -6.27 -21.45 -4.32
CA LEU A 30 -5.93 -20.06 -3.98
C LEU A 30 -5.00 -19.38 -5.02
N GLU A 31 -4.53 -20.11 -6.01
CA GLU A 31 -3.85 -19.57 -7.20
C GLU A 31 -4.83 -19.32 -8.34
N CYS A 32 -6.09 -19.69 -8.16
CA CYS A 32 -7.13 -19.57 -9.15
C CYS A 32 -8.00 -18.33 -8.99
N VAL A 33 -8.74 -18.00 -10.04
CA VAL A 33 -9.82 -17.00 -10.06
C VAL A 33 -11.14 -17.75 -10.26
N LEU A 34 -12.14 -17.41 -9.46
CA LEU A 34 -13.51 -17.82 -9.65
C LEU A 34 -14.20 -16.82 -10.58
N ILE A 35 -14.76 -17.34 -11.67
CA ILE A 35 -15.61 -16.60 -12.61
C ILE A 35 -17.05 -16.98 -12.29
N THR A 36 -17.90 -16.00 -12.00
CA THR A 36 -19.31 -16.18 -11.69
C THR A 36 -20.16 -15.44 -12.74
N ALA A 37 -21.02 -16.17 -13.42
CA ALA A 37 -21.99 -15.64 -14.38
C ALA A 37 -23.39 -16.02 -13.89
N GLU A 38 -23.98 -15.19 -13.04
CA GLU A 38 -25.27 -15.44 -12.37
C GLU A 38 -26.06 -14.13 -12.29
N ASP A 39 -27.39 -14.22 -12.24
CA ASP A 39 -28.31 -13.08 -12.15
C ASP A 39 -28.06 -11.98 -13.21
N GLY A 40 -27.65 -12.39 -14.41
CA GLY A 40 -27.30 -11.46 -15.49
C GLY A 40 -26.02 -10.68 -15.28
N CYS A 41 -25.19 -11.02 -14.29
CA CYS A 41 -23.95 -10.34 -13.91
C CYS A 41 -22.74 -11.27 -14.07
N LEU A 42 -21.69 -10.77 -14.71
CA LEU A 42 -20.38 -11.42 -14.73
C LEU A 42 -19.49 -10.75 -13.67
N ARG A 43 -18.92 -11.55 -12.76
CA ARG A 43 -17.95 -11.12 -11.75
C ARG A 43 -16.77 -12.06 -11.71
N LEU A 44 -15.63 -11.52 -11.27
CA LEU A 44 -14.43 -12.28 -10.97
C LEU A 44 -14.10 -12.14 -9.49
N PHE A 45 -13.77 -13.24 -8.87
CA PHE A 45 -13.43 -13.28 -7.45
C PHE A 45 -12.12 -14.04 -7.26
N ALA A 46 -11.24 -13.52 -6.38
CA ALA A 46 -10.04 -14.20 -5.96
C ALA A 46 -9.78 -13.97 -4.47
N SER A 47 -9.16 -14.96 -3.82
CA SER A 47 -8.87 -14.94 -2.39
C SER A 47 -7.58 -15.70 -2.06
N ASN A 48 -6.85 -15.21 -1.06
CA ASN A 48 -5.76 -15.95 -0.41
C ASN A 48 -6.05 -16.24 1.08
N LEU A 49 -7.31 -16.15 1.50
CA LEU A 49 -7.84 -16.29 2.85
C LEU A 49 -7.53 -15.12 3.81
N GLU A 50 -6.52 -14.31 3.54
CA GLU A 50 -6.21 -13.09 4.28
C GLU A 50 -6.85 -11.86 3.62
N MET A 51 -6.90 -11.87 2.30
CA MET A 51 -7.47 -10.81 1.47
C MET A 51 -8.24 -11.45 0.31
N SER A 52 -9.38 -10.86 0.00
CA SER A 52 -10.24 -11.24 -1.13
C SER A 52 -10.57 -10.02 -1.96
N ILE A 53 -10.65 -10.19 -3.28
CA ILE A 53 -11.07 -9.13 -4.21
C ILE A 53 -12.17 -9.71 -5.10
N GLU A 54 -13.28 -8.99 -5.18
CA GLU A 54 -14.37 -9.25 -6.13
C GLU A 54 -14.51 -8.03 -7.04
N THR A 55 -14.61 -8.26 -8.35
CA THR A 55 -14.88 -7.17 -9.29
C THR A 55 -16.33 -6.76 -9.22
N ASP A 56 -16.63 -5.51 -9.53
CA ASP A 56 -17.99 -5.08 -9.83
C ASP A 56 -18.52 -5.85 -11.06
N PRO A 57 -19.85 -5.87 -11.29
CA PRO A 57 -20.43 -6.46 -12.48
C PRO A 57 -19.78 -5.93 -13.75
N ILE A 58 -19.25 -6.81 -14.60
CA ILE A 58 -18.57 -6.42 -15.83
C ILE A 58 -19.61 -6.00 -16.86
N ILE A 59 -19.77 -4.69 -17.02
CA ILE A 59 -20.74 -4.10 -17.95
C ILE A 59 -20.26 -4.35 -19.39
N GLY A 60 -21.16 -4.90 -20.24
CA GLY A 60 -20.83 -5.26 -21.63
C GLY A 60 -20.46 -6.73 -21.84
N ALA A 61 -20.46 -7.54 -20.80
CA ALA A 61 -20.40 -8.99 -20.92
C ALA A 61 -21.79 -9.57 -21.24
N GLU A 62 -21.87 -10.50 -22.20
CA GLU A 62 -23.07 -11.26 -22.53
C GLU A 62 -23.03 -12.64 -21.85
N ILE A 63 -23.98 -12.92 -20.98
CA ILE A 63 -24.15 -14.24 -20.36
C ILE A 63 -25.06 -15.07 -21.26
N VAL A 64 -24.49 -16.07 -21.93
CA VAL A 64 -25.24 -16.99 -22.79
C VAL A 64 -25.80 -18.15 -21.97
N GLU A 65 -25.07 -18.60 -20.96
CA GLU A 65 -25.42 -19.67 -20.03
C GLU A 65 -24.81 -19.38 -18.67
N GLU A 66 -25.64 -19.34 -17.64
CA GLU A 66 -25.22 -19.10 -16.29
C GLU A 66 -24.33 -20.22 -15.72
N GLY A 67 -23.58 -19.93 -14.67
CA GLY A 67 -22.78 -20.87 -13.92
C GLY A 67 -21.47 -20.29 -13.45
N ARG A 68 -20.58 -21.17 -12.97
CA ARG A 68 -19.30 -20.79 -12.35
C ARG A 68 -18.15 -21.57 -12.96
N ALA A 69 -16.94 -20.99 -12.92
CA ALA A 69 -15.71 -21.64 -13.33
C ALA A 69 -14.55 -21.22 -12.43
N VAL A 70 -13.66 -22.13 -12.11
CA VAL A 70 -12.41 -21.87 -11.38
C VAL A 70 -11.23 -22.22 -12.22
N ILE A 71 -10.36 -21.27 -12.49
CA ILE A 71 -9.23 -21.41 -13.41
C ILE A 71 -7.98 -20.74 -12.80
N ASP A 72 -6.79 -21.32 -13.09
CA ASP A 72 -5.52 -20.68 -12.71
C ASP A 72 -5.48 -19.22 -13.19
N GLY A 73 -5.33 -18.30 -12.24
CA GLY A 73 -5.46 -16.87 -12.51
C GLY A 73 -4.30 -16.32 -13.32
N ARG A 74 -3.09 -16.85 -13.16
CA ARG A 74 -1.91 -16.40 -13.90
C ARG A 74 -1.98 -16.88 -15.34
N MET A 75 -2.32 -18.17 -15.54
CA MET A 75 -2.50 -18.74 -16.88
C MET A 75 -3.61 -18.00 -17.63
N LEU A 76 -4.74 -17.75 -16.98
CA LEU A 76 -5.84 -16.97 -17.57
C LEU A 76 -5.38 -15.57 -17.99
N SER A 77 -4.70 -14.85 -17.09
CA SER A 77 -4.15 -13.52 -17.37
C SER A 77 -3.15 -13.54 -18.51
N ASP A 78 -2.27 -14.54 -18.56
CA ASP A 78 -1.27 -14.68 -19.61
C ASP A 78 -1.88 -14.96 -20.98
N ILE A 79 -2.97 -15.71 -21.04
CA ILE A 79 -3.71 -15.99 -22.28
C ILE A 79 -4.40 -14.72 -22.76
N VAL A 80 -5.27 -14.12 -21.93
CA VAL A 80 -6.11 -12.99 -22.39
C VAL A 80 -5.29 -11.77 -22.78
N ARG A 81 -4.15 -11.51 -22.13
CA ARG A 81 -3.22 -10.42 -22.50
C ARG A 81 -2.58 -10.59 -23.88
N ARG A 82 -2.49 -11.82 -24.38
CA ARG A 82 -1.91 -12.12 -25.69
C ARG A 82 -2.95 -12.22 -26.81
N LEU A 83 -4.24 -12.21 -26.47
CA LEU A 83 -5.34 -12.15 -27.41
C LEU A 83 -5.57 -10.72 -27.89
N ASN A 84 -6.24 -10.58 -29.05
CA ASN A 84 -6.56 -9.26 -29.58
C ASN A 84 -7.55 -8.52 -28.67
N PRO A 85 -7.20 -7.33 -28.13
CA PRO A 85 -8.05 -6.60 -27.18
C PRO A 85 -9.41 -6.19 -27.75
N ASP A 86 -9.50 -5.92 -29.06
CA ASP A 86 -10.71 -5.46 -29.74
C ASP A 86 -11.66 -6.61 -30.18
N LYS A 87 -11.32 -7.86 -29.86
CA LYS A 87 -12.12 -9.02 -30.18
C LYS A 87 -12.91 -9.53 -28.98
N ILE A 88 -13.99 -10.25 -29.27
CA ILE A 88 -14.80 -10.91 -28.26
C ILE A 88 -14.14 -12.25 -27.92
N SER A 89 -13.87 -12.44 -26.65
CA SER A 89 -13.49 -13.73 -26.07
C SER A 89 -14.74 -14.45 -25.58
N VAL A 90 -14.81 -15.74 -25.88
CA VAL A 90 -15.86 -16.65 -25.41
C VAL A 90 -15.24 -17.61 -24.39
N ILE A 91 -15.77 -17.64 -23.19
CA ILE A 91 -15.36 -18.61 -22.17
C ILE A 91 -16.55 -19.53 -21.92
N SER A 92 -16.31 -20.84 -22.02
CA SER A 92 -17.33 -21.86 -21.74
C SER A 92 -16.76 -23.00 -20.89
N VAL A 93 -17.61 -23.62 -20.10
CA VAL A 93 -17.29 -24.79 -19.27
C VAL A 93 -17.92 -26.01 -19.90
N GLU A 94 -17.06 -26.98 -20.25
CA GLU A 94 -17.44 -28.30 -20.75
C GLU A 94 -17.48 -29.32 -19.57
N PRO A 95 -18.06 -30.51 -19.76
CA PRO A 95 -18.09 -31.55 -18.73
C PRO A 95 -16.69 -31.88 -18.18
N GLY A 96 -16.60 -32.10 -16.88
CA GLY A 96 -15.33 -32.36 -16.18
C GLY A 96 -14.53 -31.12 -15.86
N ASN A 97 -15.17 -29.96 -15.73
CA ASN A 97 -14.55 -28.66 -15.44
C ASN A 97 -13.53 -28.23 -16.52
N LEU A 98 -13.66 -28.72 -17.74
CA LEU A 98 -12.80 -28.27 -18.83
C LEU A 98 -13.24 -26.90 -19.31
N ILE A 99 -12.38 -25.90 -19.16
CA ILE A 99 -12.65 -24.52 -19.51
C ILE A 99 -12.08 -24.24 -20.91
N LYS A 100 -12.96 -23.84 -21.81
CA LYS A 100 -12.62 -23.48 -23.18
C LYS A 100 -12.63 -21.98 -23.33
N ILE A 101 -11.54 -21.41 -23.87
CA ILE A 101 -11.40 -19.97 -24.17
C ILE A 101 -11.19 -19.84 -25.67
N GLU A 102 -12.07 -19.12 -26.35
CA GLU A 102 -12.03 -18.88 -27.81
C GLU A 102 -11.96 -17.37 -28.05
N CYS A 103 -11.08 -16.95 -28.95
CA CYS A 103 -11.01 -15.59 -29.45
C CYS A 103 -10.47 -15.60 -30.88
N ASP A 104 -11.26 -15.10 -31.83
CA ASP A 104 -10.96 -15.12 -33.26
C ASP A 104 -10.64 -16.56 -33.72
N LYS A 105 -9.39 -16.85 -34.08
CA LYS A 105 -8.92 -18.19 -34.54
C LYS A 105 -8.15 -18.95 -33.43
N SER A 106 -8.06 -18.41 -32.26
CA SER A 106 -7.35 -19.02 -31.12
C SER A 106 -8.33 -19.80 -30.25
N GLU A 107 -7.95 -21.02 -29.87
CA GLU A 107 -8.69 -21.88 -28.96
C GLU A 107 -7.73 -22.42 -27.89
N PHE A 108 -8.12 -22.29 -26.59
CA PHE A 108 -7.42 -22.87 -25.46
C PHE A 108 -8.38 -23.75 -24.68
N LYS A 109 -7.87 -24.87 -24.16
CA LYS A 109 -8.60 -25.78 -23.28
C LYS A 109 -7.77 -26.02 -22.05
N LEU A 110 -8.29 -25.63 -20.87
CA LEU A 110 -7.62 -25.72 -19.59
C LEU A 110 -8.49 -26.50 -18.62
N LEU A 111 -7.87 -27.32 -17.80
CA LEU A 111 -8.57 -28.00 -16.72
C LEU A 111 -8.79 -27.00 -15.58
N GLY A 112 -10.05 -26.77 -15.22
CA GLY A 112 -10.45 -25.99 -14.05
C GLY A 112 -10.64 -26.86 -12.82
N LEU A 113 -10.78 -26.18 -11.68
CA LEU A 113 -11.12 -26.81 -10.39
C LEU A 113 -12.63 -26.74 -10.13
N ASN A 114 -13.07 -27.48 -9.11
CA ASN A 114 -14.48 -27.46 -8.70
C ASN A 114 -14.85 -26.12 -8.06
N PRO A 115 -15.82 -25.34 -8.61
CA PRO A 115 -16.23 -24.06 -8.06
C PRO A 115 -16.81 -24.12 -6.63
N ASP A 116 -17.37 -25.26 -6.25
CA ASP A 116 -17.99 -25.44 -4.91
C ASP A 116 -16.95 -25.54 -3.79
N GLU A 117 -15.68 -25.78 -4.13
CA GLU A 117 -14.57 -25.81 -3.18
C GLU A 117 -13.89 -24.44 -3.01
N TYR A 118 -14.30 -23.45 -3.81
CA TYR A 118 -13.69 -22.11 -3.74
C TYR A 118 -14.12 -21.37 -2.47
N PRO A 119 -13.20 -20.73 -1.75
CA PRO A 119 -13.54 -19.96 -0.54
C PRO A 119 -14.56 -18.86 -0.85
N THR A 120 -15.52 -18.67 0.04
CA THR A 120 -16.49 -17.59 -0.07
C THR A 120 -15.94 -16.27 0.47
N LEU A 121 -16.46 -15.16 -0.06
CA LEU A 121 -16.17 -13.83 0.48
C LEU A 121 -16.63 -13.76 1.94
N PRO A 122 -15.79 -13.36 2.90
CA PRO A 122 -16.22 -13.16 4.27
C PRO A 122 -17.34 -12.11 4.33
N PHE A 123 -18.39 -12.42 5.09
CA PHE A 123 -19.44 -11.44 5.35
C PHE A 123 -18.92 -10.35 6.28
N VAL A 124 -19.02 -9.10 5.85
CA VAL A 124 -18.69 -7.92 6.65
C VAL A 124 -19.97 -7.12 6.86
N GLU A 125 -20.40 -7.00 8.11
CA GLU A 125 -21.57 -6.20 8.45
C GLU A 125 -21.32 -4.73 8.11
N GLN A 126 -22.20 -4.15 7.31
CA GLN A 126 -22.09 -2.76 6.84
C GLN A 126 -22.84 -1.80 7.77
N SER A 127 -22.56 -1.89 9.07
CA SER A 127 -23.26 -1.07 10.09
C SER A 127 -22.78 0.38 10.10
N GLN A 128 -21.52 0.62 9.80
CA GLN A 128 -20.91 1.94 9.79
C GLN A 128 -20.02 2.13 8.57
N VAL A 129 -20.18 3.26 7.90
CA VAL A 129 -19.42 3.62 6.68
C VAL A 129 -18.44 4.74 7.02
N TYR A 130 -17.18 4.53 6.70
CA TYR A 130 -16.16 5.59 6.65
C TYR A 130 -15.91 5.96 5.19
N ARG A 131 -16.05 7.24 4.86
CA ARG A 131 -15.94 7.73 3.49
C ARG A 131 -14.89 8.82 3.42
N LEU A 132 -13.86 8.62 2.59
CA LEU A 132 -12.78 9.56 2.41
C LEU A 132 -12.63 9.94 0.93
N ASN A 133 -12.23 11.18 0.68
CA ASN A 133 -11.79 11.56 -0.65
C ASN A 133 -10.64 10.65 -1.11
N SER A 134 -10.72 10.13 -2.33
CA SER A 134 -9.77 9.14 -2.85
C SER A 134 -8.34 9.68 -2.88
N ILE A 135 -8.13 10.90 -3.35
CA ILE A 135 -6.80 11.52 -3.41
C ILE A 135 -6.20 11.63 -2.01
N THR A 136 -6.99 12.08 -1.04
CA THR A 136 -6.57 12.23 0.36
C THR A 136 -6.16 10.88 0.95
N PHE A 137 -7.01 9.85 0.82
CA PHE A 137 -6.71 8.53 1.35
C PHE A 137 -5.47 7.90 0.70
N ARG A 138 -5.34 8.02 -0.62
CA ARG A 138 -4.16 7.56 -1.36
C ARG A 138 -2.87 8.26 -0.88
N ASN A 139 -2.94 9.56 -0.64
CA ASN A 139 -1.79 10.33 -0.13
C ASN A 139 -1.41 9.88 1.29
N MET A 140 -2.40 9.67 2.18
CA MET A 140 -2.14 9.11 3.51
C MET A 140 -1.50 7.73 3.45
N LEU A 141 -1.97 6.84 2.57
CA LEU A 141 -1.37 5.52 2.36
C LEU A 141 0.07 5.61 1.84
N ARG A 142 0.33 6.45 0.82
CA ARG A 142 1.69 6.65 0.28
C ARG A 142 2.66 7.15 1.33
N GLN A 143 2.21 8.06 2.19
CA GLN A 143 3.02 8.62 3.26
C GLN A 143 3.32 7.64 4.39
N THR A 144 2.59 6.54 4.52
CA THR A 144 2.67 5.71 5.74
C THR A 144 3.08 4.26 5.49
N ILE A 145 2.45 3.55 4.55
CA ILE A 145 2.56 2.08 4.45
C ILE A 145 3.98 1.56 4.18
N TYR A 146 4.87 2.40 3.63
CA TYR A 146 6.28 2.03 3.40
C TYR A 146 7.06 1.77 4.70
N CYS A 147 6.55 2.28 5.84
CA CYS A 147 7.11 2.06 7.17
C CYS A 147 6.66 0.75 7.82
N ALA A 148 5.70 0.02 7.27
CA ALA A 148 5.26 -1.24 7.85
C ALA A 148 6.40 -2.27 7.85
N ALA A 149 6.50 -3.05 8.94
CA ALA A 149 7.49 -4.12 9.07
C ALA A 149 7.28 -5.19 8.00
N GLN A 150 8.39 -5.75 7.51
CA GLN A 150 8.37 -6.81 6.51
C GLN A 150 8.60 -8.21 7.10
N ASP A 151 9.01 -8.26 8.35
CA ASP A 151 9.15 -9.50 9.10
C ASP A 151 7.97 -9.73 10.06
N ASN A 152 7.73 -10.98 10.42
CA ASN A 152 6.62 -11.37 11.29
C ASN A 152 7.01 -11.48 12.77
N VAL A 153 8.09 -10.83 13.22
CA VAL A 153 8.48 -10.85 14.64
C VAL A 153 7.39 -10.26 15.53
N LYS A 154 6.75 -9.18 15.05
CA LYS A 154 5.54 -8.61 15.63
C LYS A 154 4.50 -8.43 14.52
N PRO A 155 3.60 -9.40 14.31
CA PRO A 155 2.64 -9.39 13.19
C PRO A 155 1.85 -8.09 13.06
N VAL A 156 1.44 -7.48 14.17
CA VAL A 156 0.69 -6.22 14.18
C VAL A 156 1.44 -5.07 13.48
N LEU A 157 2.77 -5.09 13.43
CA LEU A 157 3.60 -4.08 12.76
C LEU A 157 3.72 -4.31 11.25
N THR A 158 3.28 -5.46 10.72
CA THR A 158 3.22 -5.71 9.27
C THR A 158 2.02 -5.02 8.61
N GLY A 159 1.22 -4.30 9.40
CA GLY A 159 0.11 -3.48 8.96
C GLY A 159 0.29 -2.01 9.32
N ALA A 160 -0.72 -1.23 8.98
CA ALA A 160 -0.86 0.14 9.44
C ALA A 160 -2.10 0.27 10.32
N LEU A 161 -1.95 1.01 11.40
CA LEU A 161 -3.05 1.40 12.28
C LEU A 161 -3.86 2.50 11.59
N ILE A 162 -5.16 2.30 11.47
CA ILE A 162 -6.12 3.32 11.06
C ILE A 162 -6.95 3.67 12.28
N GLU A 163 -6.93 4.94 12.67
CA GLU A 163 -7.74 5.48 13.76
C GLU A 163 -8.68 6.57 13.23
N HIS A 164 -9.90 6.58 13.72
CA HIS A 164 -10.82 7.69 13.57
C HIS A 164 -11.21 8.22 14.95
N HIS A 165 -11.02 9.51 15.15
CA HIS A 165 -11.45 10.23 16.33
C HIS A 165 -12.60 11.15 15.94
N PRO A 166 -13.83 10.87 16.38
CA PRO A 166 -14.97 11.73 16.10
C PRO A 166 -14.84 13.06 16.84
N ALA A 167 -15.33 14.13 16.22
CA ALA A 167 -15.46 15.45 16.83
C ALA A 167 -16.84 16.03 16.48
N GLU A 168 -17.26 17.11 17.15
CA GLU A 168 -18.61 17.69 17.00
C GLU A 168 -18.90 18.14 15.55
N ASP A 169 -17.89 18.70 14.86
CA ASP A 169 -18.07 19.23 13.49
C ASP A 169 -17.41 18.34 12.43
N THR A 170 -16.18 17.90 12.67
CA THR A 170 -15.39 17.09 11.71
C THR A 170 -14.50 16.12 12.45
N GLY A 171 -14.63 14.84 12.15
CA GLY A 171 -13.73 13.82 12.67
C GLY A 171 -12.33 13.92 12.05
N VAL A 172 -11.35 13.31 12.69
CA VAL A 172 -9.99 13.18 12.17
C VAL A 172 -9.68 11.70 11.98
N MET A 173 -9.29 11.35 10.77
CA MET A 173 -8.73 10.03 10.48
C MET A 173 -7.22 10.11 10.41
N SER A 174 -6.54 9.13 11.00
CA SER A 174 -5.10 9.00 10.93
C SER A 174 -4.68 7.59 10.51
N ILE A 175 -3.54 7.51 9.84
CA ILE A 175 -2.88 6.26 9.46
C ILE A 175 -1.45 6.28 9.99
N VAL A 176 -1.05 5.20 10.65
CA VAL A 176 0.28 5.07 11.26
C VAL A 176 0.89 3.73 10.89
N ALA A 177 2.13 3.73 10.43
CA ALA A 177 2.91 2.51 10.22
C ALA A 177 4.32 2.67 10.80
N LEU A 178 4.88 1.58 11.32
CA LEU A 178 6.24 1.56 11.88
C LEU A 178 6.85 0.16 11.83
N ASP A 179 8.20 0.09 11.81
CA ASP A 179 8.97 -1.16 11.81
C ASP A 179 9.96 -1.27 13.00
N GLY A 180 9.87 -0.35 13.95
CA GLY A 180 10.76 -0.30 15.12
C GLY A 180 12.00 0.57 14.94
N VAL A 181 12.35 1.02 13.72
CA VAL A 181 13.46 1.94 13.42
C VAL A 181 13.01 3.19 12.68
N ARG A 182 11.83 3.16 12.11
CA ARG A 182 11.17 4.31 11.46
C ARG A 182 9.68 4.24 11.67
N MET A 183 9.01 5.38 11.57
CA MET A 183 7.58 5.53 11.71
C MET A 183 7.06 6.63 10.79
N ALA A 184 5.89 6.43 10.24
CA ALA A 184 5.20 7.46 9.49
C ALA A 184 3.76 7.60 9.99
N TYR A 185 3.31 8.83 10.04
CA TYR A 185 1.98 9.26 10.44
C TYR A 185 1.41 10.21 9.39
N ALA A 186 0.18 10.00 9.02
CA ALA A 186 -0.58 10.94 8.19
C ALA A 186 -1.99 11.08 8.75
N ALA A 187 -2.54 12.28 8.76
CA ALA A 187 -3.90 12.56 9.22
C ALA A 187 -4.63 13.49 8.27
N SER A 188 -5.94 13.37 8.24
CA SER A 188 -6.83 14.26 7.51
C SER A 188 -8.17 14.40 8.22
N SER A 189 -8.78 15.58 8.08
CA SER A 189 -10.15 15.81 8.51
C SER A 189 -11.12 15.09 7.56
N LEU A 190 -12.20 14.55 8.10
CA LEU A 190 -13.30 13.98 7.33
C LEU A 190 -14.33 15.08 7.05
N PRO A 191 -14.68 15.34 5.76
CA PRO A 191 -15.53 16.48 5.37
C PRO A 191 -17.01 16.36 5.80
N GLU A 192 -17.46 15.18 6.21
CA GLU A 192 -18.81 14.91 6.71
C GLU A 192 -18.73 13.95 7.92
N PRO A 193 -19.73 13.91 8.79
CA PRO A 193 -19.79 12.96 9.90
C PRO A 193 -19.94 11.54 9.36
N SER A 194 -18.87 11.01 8.82
CA SER A 194 -18.78 9.61 8.43
C SER A 194 -18.42 8.82 9.66
N GLY A 195 -19.43 8.18 10.24
CA GLY A 195 -19.29 7.37 11.43
C GLY A 195 -19.16 8.19 12.72
N GLN A 196 -20.15 8.09 13.57
CA GLN A 196 -20.16 8.77 14.89
C GLN A 196 -19.33 8.03 15.95
N SER A 197 -18.71 6.88 15.64
CA SER A 197 -17.95 6.11 16.60
C SER A 197 -16.45 6.17 16.35
N GLU A 198 -15.71 5.98 17.42
CA GLU A 198 -14.27 5.81 17.38
C GLU A 198 -13.91 4.52 16.62
N LEU A 199 -12.88 4.58 15.77
CA LEU A 199 -12.33 3.43 15.07
C LEU A 199 -10.87 3.25 15.45
N LYS A 200 -10.49 2.00 15.68
CA LYS A 200 -9.10 1.62 15.86
C LYS A 200 -8.88 0.22 15.30
N ILE A 201 -8.30 0.13 14.10
CA ILE A 201 -8.06 -1.14 13.41
C ILE A 201 -6.64 -1.19 12.83
N VAL A 202 -6.06 -2.38 12.75
CA VAL A 202 -4.78 -2.59 12.08
C VAL A 202 -5.01 -3.39 10.79
N VAL A 203 -4.80 -2.72 9.67
CA VAL A 203 -4.98 -3.30 8.32
C VAL A 203 -3.63 -3.76 7.78
N PRO A 204 -3.51 -4.99 7.25
CA PRO A 204 -2.27 -5.46 6.63
C PRO A 204 -1.77 -4.52 5.54
N ALA A 205 -0.47 -4.16 5.58
CA ALA A 205 0.12 -3.25 4.61
C ALA A 205 0.02 -3.77 3.16
N ARG A 206 -0.01 -5.09 2.98
CA ARG A 206 -0.25 -5.72 1.68
C ARG A 206 -1.63 -5.34 1.13
N ALA A 207 -2.69 -5.43 1.93
CA ALA A 207 -4.04 -5.05 1.53
C ALA A 207 -4.12 -3.55 1.19
N LEU A 208 -3.55 -2.69 2.04
CA LEU A 208 -3.49 -1.25 1.79
C LEU A 208 -2.71 -0.91 0.52
N SER A 209 -1.65 -1.66 0.22
CA SER A 209 -0.87 -1.52 -1.01
C SER A 209 -1.69 -1.88 -2.25
N GLU A 210 -2.55 -2.91 -2.18
CA GLU A 210 -3.45 -3.25 -3.28
C GLU A 210 -4.58 -2.23 -3.42
N ILE A 211 -5.13 -1.70 -2.32
CA ILE A 211 -6.08 -0.59 -2.35
C ILE A 211 -5.47 0.63 -3.06
N LEU A 212 -4.22 0.98 -2.73
CA LEU A 212 -3.52 2.10 -3.36
C LEU A 212 -3.34 1.91 -4.88
N LYS A 213 -3.12 0.67 -5.34
CA LYS A 213 -2.96 0.35 -6.77
C LYS A 213 -4.30 0.27 -7.52
N LEU A 214 -5.35 -0.20 -6.85
CA LEU A 214 -6.69 -0.36 -7.43
C LEU A 214 -7.46 0.96 -7.47
N SER A 215 -7.28 1.83 -6.48
CA SER A 215 -7.93 3.14 -6.44
C SER A 215 -7.33 4.08 -7.48
N SER A 216 -8.19 4.84 -8.19
CA SER A 216 -7.81 5.90 -9.12
C SER A 216 -7.83 7.27 -8.43
N ALA A 217 -7.12 8.24 -9.01
CA ALA A 217 -7.26 9.65 -8.63
C ALA A 217 -8.59 10.25 -9.13
N ASP A 218 -9.20 9.61 -10.12
CA ASP A 218 -10.50 10.01 -10.68
C ASP A 218 -11.68 9.52 -9.82
N ASP A 219 -11.43 8.58 -8.88
CA ASP A 219 -12.44 8.16 -7.90
C ASP A 219 -12.72 9.31 -6.95
N GLU A 220 -13.98 9.67 -6.79
CA GLU A 220 -14.34 10.76 -5.89
C GLU A 220 -14.11 10.37 -4.42
N TYR A 221 -14.52 9.14 -4.05
CA TYR A 221 -14.43 8.64 -2.69
C TYR A 221 -14.05 7.16 -2.65
N ILE A 222 -13.37 6.79 -1.56
CA ILE A 222 -13.20 5.41 -1.11
C ILE A 222 -14.06 5.25 0.14
N SER A 223 -14.91 4.22 0.17
CA SER A 223 -15.72 3.88 1.33
C SER A 223 -15.20 2.59 1.96
N PHE A 224 -15.22 2.51 3.29
CA PHE A 224 -14.92 1.26 3.94
C PHE A 224 -15.78 1.03 5.18
N HIS A 225 -15.95 -0.25 5.50
CA HIS A 225 -16.61 -0.77 6.69
C HIS A 225 -15.61 -1.60 7.47
N ALA A 226 -15.70 -1.62 8.78
CA ALA A 226 -14.86 -2.45 9.62
C ALA A 226 -15.68 -3.15 10.70
N THR A 227 -15.29 -4.40 10.96
CA THR A 227 -15.71 -5.20 12.12
C THR A 227 -14.47 -5.49 12.97
N ASP A 228 -14.62 -6.26 14.04
CA ASP A 228 -13.48 -6.66 14.87
C ASP A 228 -12.46 -7.54 14.13
N LYS A 229 -12.83 -8.20 13.03
CA LYS A 229 -11.98 -9.18 12.34
C LYS A 229 -11.67 -8.83 10.89
N HIS A 230 -12.51 -8.06 10.23
CA HIS A 230 -12.38 -7.77 8.80
C HIS A 230 -12.65 -6.30 8.52
N ALA A 231 -12.01 -5.80 7.46
CA ALA A 231 -12.38 -4.55 6.83
C ALA A 231 -12.74 -4.80 5.36
N LEU A 232 -13.80 -4.12 4.90
CA LEU A 232 -14.28 -4.13 3.52
C LEU A 232 -14.10 -2.75 2.94
N PHE A 233 -13.37 -2.65 1.84
CA PHE A 233 -13.14 -1.42 1.08
C PHE A 233 -13.88 -1.50 -0.25
N GLN A 234 -14.72 -0.50 -0.50
CA GLN A 234 -15.42 -0.30 -1.77
C GLN A 234 -14.62 0.67 -2.63
N LEU A 235 -14.15 0.18 -3.77
CA LEU A 235 -13.39 0.92 -4.76
C LEU A 235 -14.21 0.98 -6.05
N GLN A 236 -13.85 1.89 -6.96
CA GLN A 236 -14.44 1.85 -8.29
C GLN A 236 -13.95 0.60 -9.04
N GLY A 237 -14.89 -0.26 -9.41
CA GLY A 237 -14.62 -1.50 -10.15
C GLY A 237 -14.31 -2.72 -9.28
N ALA A 238 -14.19 -2.59 -7.94
CA ALA A 238 -13.95 -3.75 -7.09
C ALA A 238 -14.28 -3.52 -5.61
N THR A 239 -14.58 -4.61 -4.93
CA THR A 239 -14.65 -4.69 -3.47
C THR A 239 -13.47 -5.52 -2.96
N LEU A 240 -12.71 -4.97 -2.00
CA LEU A 240 -11.62 -5.66 -1.32
C LEU A 240 -12.00 -5.92 0.14
N VAL A 241 -11.94 -7.17 0.55
CA VAL A 241 -12.10 -7.57 1.96
C VAL A 241 -10.78 -8.09 2.47
N THR A 242 -10.36 -7.64 3.66
CA THR A 242 -9.14 -8.11 4.31
C THR A 242 -9.38 -8.45 5.77
N ARG A 243 -8.70 -9.49 6.25
CA ARG A 243 -8.62 -9.80 7.66
C ARG A 243 -7.76 -8.76 8.37
N LEU A 244 -8.21 -8.30 9.54
CA LEU A 244 -7.45 -7.37 10.39
C LEU A 244 -6.35 -8.11 11.16
N LEU A 245 -5.27 -7.39 11.48
CA LEU A 245 -4.20 -7.90 12.33
C LEU A 245 -4.62 -7.73 13.80
N GLU A 246 -4.53 -8.81 14.55
CA GLU A 246 -4.85 -8.84 15.98
C GLU A 246 -3.64 -8.40 16.82
N GLY A 247 -3.88 -7.71 17.92
CA GLY A 247 -2.87 -7.31 18.90
C GLY A 247 -2.84 -5.81 19.14
N ASP A 248 -2.14 -5.42 20.21
CA ASP A 248 -1.99 -4.02 20.59
C ASP A 248 -0.93 -3.33 19.72
N PHE A 249 -1.33 -2.25 19.05
CA PHE A 249 -0.40 -1.38 18.37
C PHE A 249 0.33 -0.49 19.38
N ILE A 250 1.58 -0.15 19.08
CA ILE A 250 2.43 0.67 19.96
C ILE A 250 1.80 2.06 20.16
N ASP A 251 1.87 2.60 21.38
CA ASP A 251 1.50 4.00 21.64
C ASP A 251 2.50 4.96 20.98
N TYR A 252 2.16 5.34 19.76
CA TYR A 252 3.01 6.19 18.91
C TYR A 252 2.93 7.67 19.29
N LYS A 253 1.89 8.11 20.01
CA LYS A 253 1.65 9.53 20.30
C LYS A 253 2.78 10.13 21.15
N GLN A 254 3.32 9.36 22.08
CA GLN A 254 4.44 9.79 22.93
C GLN A 254 5.76 9.90 22.14
N ILE A 255 5.92 9.10 21.07
CA ILE A 255 7.17 9.05 20.29
C ILE A 255 7.40 10.36 19.50
N PHE A 256 6.35 11.06 19.11
CA PHE A 256 6.44 12.34 18.40
C PHE A 256 6.63 13.56 19.34
N ASN A 257 6.48 13.38 20.66
CA ASN A 257 6.63 14.44 21.66
C ASN A 257 8.09 14.58 22.13
N VAL A 258 9.03 14.63 21.19
CA VAL A 258 10.46 14.85 21.50
C VAL A 258 10.76 16.34 21.36
N GLU A 259 11.47 16.91 22.35
CA GLU A 259 12.02 18.26 22.23
C GLU A 259 12.92 18.36 21.01
N GLN A 260 12.89 19.49 20.33
CA GLN A 260 13.63 19.73 19.10
C GLN A 260 14.53 20.95 19.33
N SER A 261 15.84 20.76 19.19
CA SER A 261 16.84 21.82 19.43
C SER A 261 17.45 22.36 18.14
N THR A 262 17.31 21.63 17.03
CA THR A 262 17.81 22.01 15.71
C THR A 262 16.77 21.73 14.65
N LEU A 263 16.43 22.75 13.89
CA LEU A 263 15.53 22.70 12.73
C LEU A 263 16.34 22.98 11.47
N MET A 264 16.19 22.16 10.45
CA MET A 264 16.82 22.34 9.16
C MET A 264 15.76 22.31 8.07
N THR A 265 15.72 23.34 7.23
CA THR A 265 14.83 23.42 6.06
C THR A 265 15.65 23.41 4.79
N CYS A 266 15.24 22.61 3.81
CA CYS A 266 15.94 22.50 2.52
C CYS A 266 15.00 22.07 1.40
N ASP A 267 15.47 22.18 0.16
CA ASP A 267 14.84 21.60 -1.02
C ASP A 267 14.84 20.07 -0.93
N ARG A 268 13.66 19.48 -1.04
CA ARG A 268 13.47 18.03 -0.88
C ARG A 268 14.16 17.22 -1.97
N LEU A 269 14.06 17.66 -3.23
CA LEU A 269 14.64 16.91 -4.35
C LEU A 269 16.15 16.94 -4.33
N SER A 270 16.74 18.07 -3.96
CA SER A 270 18.19 18.21 -3.80
C SER A 270 18.74 17.31 -2.70
N LEU A 271 18.10 17.29 -1.53
CA LEU A 271 18.48 16.38 -0.44
C LEU A 271 18.31 14.92 -0.84
N LEU A 272 17.21 14.58 -1.50
CA LEU A 272 16.95 13.22 -2.01
C LEU A 272 18.05 12.78 -2.97
N ALA A 273 18.43 13.62 -3.94
CA ALA A 273 19.47 13.31 -4.91
C ALA A 273 20.86 13.10 -4.25
N CYS A 274 21.23 13.94 -3.27
CA CYS A 274 22.45 13.76 -2.49
C CYS A 274 22.46 12.43 -1.73
N LEU A 275 21.35 12.10 -1.06
CA LEU A 275 21.23 10.84 -0.31
C LEU A 275 21.23 9.62 -1.24
N GLU A 276 20.59 9.68 -2.40
CA GLU A 276 20.61 8.59 -3.39
C GLU A 276 22.03 8.33 -3.90
N ARG A 277 22.82 9.37 -4.19
CA ARG A 277 24.24 9.21 -4.56
C ARG A 277 25.06 8.64 -3.40
N ALA A 278 24.87 9.14 -2.19
CA ALA A 278 25.57 8.65 -1.01
C ALA A 278 25.22 7.17 -0.71
N ALA A 279 23.99 6.77 -0.96
CA ALA A 279 23.54 5.40 -0.77
C ALA A 279 24.25 4.39 -1.68
N LEU A 280 24.76 4.80 -2.84
CA LEU A 280 25.53 3.91 -3.73
C LEU A 280 26.79 3.35 -3.06
N ILE A 281 27.39 4.12 -2.16
CA ILE A 281 28.58 3.71 -1.39
C ILE A 281 28.14 2.99 -0.10
N ALA A 282 27.22 3.58 0.66
CA ALA A 282 26.80 3.08 1.97
C ALA A 282 26.14 1.68 1.96
N ILE A 283 25.44 1.32 0.88
CA ILE A 283 24.60 0.09 0.83
C ILE A 283 25.39 -1.14 0.33
N LYS A 284 26.49 -0.96 -0.37
CA LYS A 284 27.26 -2.07 -0.98
C LYS A 284 28.03 -2.92 0.03
N GLU A 285 28.16 -2.48 1.27
CA GLU A 285 28.84 -3.27 2.31
C GLU A 285 27.89 -4.22 3.05
N THR A 286 28.44 -5.35 3.49
CA THR A 286 27.76 -6.35 4.32
C THR A 286 27.40 -5.79 5.71
N ARG A 287 28.14 -4.83 6.21
CA ARG A 287 27.80 -3.97 7.35
C ARG A 287 27.21 -2.67 6.78
N LYS A 288 25.98 -2.36 7.15
CA LYS A 288 25.26 -1.14 6.75
C LYS A 288 26.02 0.08 7.24
N SER A 289 26.89 0.64 6.40
CA SER A 289 27.59 1.89 6.72
C SER A 289 26.58 3.04 6.79
N PRO A 290 26.59 3.84 7.86
CA PRO A 290 25.73 4.98 7.94
C PRO A 290 26.14 6.06 6.95
N VAL A 291 25.17 6.84 6.50
CA VAL A 291 25.41 8.17 5.96
C VAL A 291 25.51 9.12 7.14
N ARG A 292 26.60 9.87 7.23
CA ARG A 292 26.82 10.92 8.20
C ARG A 292 26.31 12.25 7.66
N LEU A 293 25.52 12.94 8.44
CA LEU A 293 25.04 14.28 8.21
C LEU A 293 25.76 15.23 9.16
N ASP A 294 26.53 16.14 8.62
CA ASP A 294 27.18 17.24 9.35
C ASP A 294 26.39 18.51 9.03
N ILE A 295 25.56 18.97 9.98
CA ILE A 295 24.65 20.09 9.81
C ILE A 295 25.32 21.32 10.44
N SER A 296 25.48 22.39 9.67
CA SER A 296 26.02 23.69 10.09
C SER A 296 25.05 24.82 9.70
N GLU A 297 25.39 26.06 9.99
CA GLU A 297 24.45 27.20 9.92
C GLU A 297 23.73 27.35 8.58
N ASP A 298 24.43 27.15 7.47
CA ASP A 298 23.93 27.37 6.10
C ASP A 298 24.15 26.18 5.16
N THR A 299 24.79 25.11 5.65
CA THR A 299 25.11 23.93 4.81
C THR A 299 24.94 22.63 5.56
N ILE A 300 24.54 21.58 4.83
CA ILE A 300 24.64 20.20 5.27
C ILE A 300 25.67 19.46 4.41
N ARG A 301 26.63 18.80 5.07
CA ARG A 301 27.52 17.85 4.41
C ARG A 301 27.05 16.44 4.66
N ILE A 302 26.93 15.67 3.56
CA ILE A 302 26.46 14.29 3.56
C ILE A 302 27.62 13.41 3.15
N ALA A 303 28.13 12.59 4.06
CA ALA A 303 29.31 11.77 3.82
C ALA A 303 29.05 10.30 4.12
N SER A 304 29.66 9.41 3.37
CA SER A 304 29.75 7.98 3.70
C SER A 304 31.13 7.44 3.31
N ILE A 305 31.64 6.55 4.16
CA ILE A 305 32.93 5.89 3.99
C ILE A 305 32.69 4.39 4.01
N ALA A 306 33.15 3.70 2.97
CA ALA A 306 33.09 2.26 2.82
C ALA A 306 34.38 1.73 2.22
N GLN A 307 34.65 0.41 2.25
CA GLN A 307 35.86 -0.17 1.68
C GLN A 307 35.99 0.11 0.16
N ILE A 308 34.87 0.27 -0.53
CA ILE A 308 34.82 0.53 -1.98
C ILE A 308 35.06 1.98 -2.36
N GLY A 309 35.06 2.91 -1.38
CA GLY A 309 35.25 4.33 -1.65
C GLY A 309 34.57 5.25 -0.65
N THR A 310 34.62 6.53 -0.97
CA THR A 310 34.03 7.61 -0.16
C THR A 310 33.13 8.49 -1.00
N VAL A 311 32.12 9.09 -0.37
CA VAL A 311 31.29 10.13 -0.98
C VAL A 311 31.18 11.30 -0.03
N ASN A 312 31.22 12.51 -0.58
CA ASN A 312 30.96 13.76 0.10
C ASN A 312 30.07 14.60 -0.80
N GLU A 313 28.94 14.99 -0.29
CA GLU A 313 27.97 15.88 -0.93
C GLU A 313 27.77 17.08 -0.02
N GLU A 314 27.45 18.22 -0.58
CA GLU A 314 27.15 19.44 0.15
C GLU A 314 25.90 20.09 -0.42
N LEU A 315 25.02 20.59 0.43
CA LEU A 315 23.77 21.23 0.05
C LEU A 315 23.53 22.43 0.95
N ASP A 316 23.07 23.54 0.35
CA ASP A 316 22.63 24.73 1.09
C ASP A 316 21.34 24.45 1.84
N ILE A 317 21.25 24.93 3.08
CA ILE A 317 20.12 24.76 3.98
C ILE A 317 19.83 26.06 4.72
N ASP A 318 18.65 26.12 5.32
CA ASP A 318 18.31 27.09 6.35
C ASP A 318 18.20 26.36 7.68
N MET A 319 19.00 26.75 8.68
CA MET A 319 19.06 26.09 9.98
C MET A 319 18.77 27.07 11.11
N ASP A 320 17.92 26.63 12.05
CA ASP A 320 17.71 27.28 13.33
C ASP A 320 18.12 26.31 14.45
N GLY A 321 18.96 26.75 15.37
CA GLY A 321 19.47 25.96 16.48
C GLY A 321 20.98 25.74 16.45
N SER A 322 21.44 24.59 16.95
CA SER A 322 22.86 24.27 17.10
C SER A 322 23.37 23.29 16.02
N PRO A 323 24.62 23.45 15.54
CA PRO A 323 25.25 22.49 14.64
C PRO A 323 25.21 21.07 15.23
N LEU A 324 25.00 20.08 14.36
CA LEU A 324 24.83 18.69 14.76
C LEU A 324 25.48 17.73 13.79
N GLN A 325 26.11 16.68 14.32
CA GLN A 325 26.57 15.53 13.54
C GLN A 325 25.77 14.29 13.92
N ILE A 326 25.15 13.62 12.92
CA ILE A 326 24.25 12.47 13.15
C ILE A 326 24.34 11.45 12.00
N GLY A 327 24.19 10.17 12.30
CA GLY A 327 24.23 9.08 11.32
C GLY A 327 22.89 8.44 11.06
N PHE A 328 22.62 8.06 9.82
CA PHE A 328 21.39 7.34 9.44
C PHE A 328 21.66 6.22 8.43
N ASN A 329 20.74 5.26 8.37
CA ASN A 329 20.59 4.43 7.20
C ASN A 329 19.98 5.28 6.06
N PRO A 330 20.70 5.49 4.93
CA PRO A 330 20.22 6.38 3.88
C PRO A 330 18.89 5.92 3.26
N ARG A 331 18.62 4.62 3.23
CA ARG A 331 17.36 4.09 2.69
C ARG A 331 16.14 4.64 3.43
N TYR A 332 16.22 4.75 4.75
CA TYR A 332 15.09 5.21 5.57
C TYR A 332 14.77 6.69 5.34
N LEU A 333 15.82 7.51 5.17
CA LEU A 333 15.65 8.91 4.79
C LEU A 333 15.09 9.04 3.35
N ILE A 334 15.64 8.30 2.41
CA ILE A 334 15.19 8.28 1.00
C ILE A 334 13.71 7.89 0.90
N ASP A 335 13.30 6.84 1.61
CA ASP A 335 11.90 6.38 1.61
C ASP A 335 10.97 7.46 2.17
N ALA A 336 11.35 8.13 3.26
CA ALA A 336 10.59 9.23 3.85
C ALA A 336 10.47 10.42 2.87
N LEU A 337 11.58 10.82 2.23
CA LEU A 337 11.61 11.92 1.27
C LEU A 337 10.77 11.63 0.01
N LYS A 338 10.74 10.38 -0.44
CA LYS A 338 9.89 9.95 -1.58
C LYS A 338 8.39 9.93 -1.23
N ALA A 339 8.07 9.74 0.05
CA ALA A 339 6.69 9.72 0.52
C ALA A 339 6.08 11.12 0.68
N ILE A 340 6.91 12.15 0.84
CA ILE A 340 6.48 13.54 0.99
C ILE A 340 6.33 14.19 -0.39
N ASP A 341 5.18 14.83 -0.62
CA ASP A 341 4.91 15.59 -1.85
C ASP A 341 4.93 17.10 -1.53
N ALA A 342 6.13 17.65 -1.36
CA ALA A 342 6.38 19.06 -1.11
C ALA A 342 7.71 19.48 -1.73
N GLU A 343 7.85 20.75 -2.07
CA GLU A 343 9.09 21.34 -2.58
C GLU A 343 10.13 21.45 -1.47
N PHE A 344 9.73 22.02 -0.32
CA PHE A 344 10.59 22.19 0.84
C PHE A 344 10.15 21.28 1.99
N ILE A 345 11.13 20.81 2.73
CA ILE A 345 10.95 19.96 3.91
C ILE A 345 11.70 20.53 5.11
N THR A 346 11.18 20.21 6.29
CA THR A 346 11.84 20.50 7.57
C THR A 346 12.24 19.21 8.25
N LEU A 347 13.50 19.09 8.60
CA LEU A 347 14.05 18.03 9.45
C LEU A 347 14.32 18.60 10.84
N SER A 348 13.85 17.91 11.87
CA SER A 348 13.97 18.32 13.25
C SER A 348 14.81 17.33 14.03
N PHE A 349 15.77 17.82 14.81
CA PHE A 349 16.71 17.04 15.59
C PHE A 349 16.77 17.54 17.04
N ASN A 350 17.19 16.68 17.97
CA ASN A 350 17.49 17.08 19.35
C ASN A 350 18.95 16.74 19.73
N SER A 351 19.42 15.54 19.43
CA SER A 351 20.77 15.09 19.75
C SER A 351 21.24 14.05 18.70
N PRO A 352 22.55 13.71 18.68
CA PRO A 352 23.07 12.67 17.80
C PRO A 352 22.45 11.27 17.96
N LEU A 353 21.73 11.04 19.07
CA LEU A 353 21.10 9.75 19.40
C LEU A 353 19.57 9.83 19.42
N SER A 354 19.00 11.01 19.19
CA SER A 354 17.55 11.22 19.16
C SER A 354 17.00 11.03 17.74
N PRO A 355 15.72 10.63 17.60
CA PRO A 355 15.09 10.50 16.29
C PRO A 355 15.11 11.80 15.49
N CYS A 356 15.26 11.69 14.17
CA CYS A 356 14.95 12.77 13.24
C CYS A 356 13.47 12.73 12.89
N ILE A 357 12.79 13.88 12.92
CA ILE A 357 11.41 14.02 12.43
C ILE A 357 11.43 14.86 11.14
N ILE A 358 10.85 14.32 10.07
CA ILE A 358 10.78 14.94 8.76
C ILE A 358 9.34 15.30 8.46
N ARG A 359 9.10 16.51 7.92
CA ARG A 359 7.77 17.03 7.55
C ARG A 359 7.87 17.86 6.27
N ALA A 360 6.76 18.05 5.57
CA ALA A 360 6.62 19.12 4.61
C ALA A 360 6.72 20.48 5.33
N ALA A 361 7.43 21.42 4.73
CA ALA A 361 7.58 22.74 5.34
C ALA A 361 6.22 23.46 5.41
N GLY A 362 5.87 23.98 6.59
CA GLY A 362 4.59 24.67 6.83
C GLY A 362 3.38 23.76 7.04
N GLU A 363 3.50 22.44 6.92
CA GLU A 363 2.39 21.49 7.11
C GLU A 363 2.58 20.64 8.39
N SER A 364 1.46 20.25 9.00
CA SER A 364 1.45 19.44 10.24
C SER A 364 0.85 18.04 10.10
N ASN A 365 0.22 17.75 8.97
CA ASN A 365 -0.63 16.56 8.81
C ASN A 365 0.14 15.27 8.51
N GLY A 366 1.39 15.37 8.05
CA GLY A 366 2.28 14.25 7.80
C GLY A 366 3.56 14.36 8.64
N LYS A 367 4.01 13.25 9.24
CA LYS A 367 5.24 13.18 10.04
C LYS A 367 5.94 11.86 9.77
N HIS A 368 7.24 11.95 9.51
CA HIS A 368 8.09 10.78 9.31
C HIS A 368 9.22 10.80 10.33
N LEU A 369 9.39 9.72 11.06
CA LEU A 369 10.42 9.59 12.08
C LEU A 369 11.43 8.52 11.67
N VAL A 370 12.71 8.82 11.80
CA VAL A 370 13.81 7.88 11.53
C VAL A 370 14.76 7.87 12.71
N LEU A 371 15.06 6.67 13.23
CA LEU A 371 16.05 6.51 14.30
C LEU A 371 17.47 6.62 13.72
N PRO A 372 18.38 7.30 14.43
CA PRO A 372 19.77 7.40 14.03
C PRO A 372 20.54 6.08 14.24
N LEU A 373 21.63 5.94 13.52
CA LEU A 373 22.68 4.96 13.77
C LEU A 373 23.84 5.61 14.54
N ARG A 374 24.43 4.89 15.47
CA ARG A 374 25.65 5.38 16.15
C ARG A 374 26.77 5.48 15.14
N LEU A 375 27.41 6.64 15.10
CA LEU A 375 28.68 6.84 14.39
C LEU A 375 29.80 6.24 15.24
N GLU A 376 30.60 5.37 14.65
CA GLU A 376 31.87 4.93 15.26
C GLU A 376 32.82 6.11 15.23
N SER A 377 33.43 6.43 16.37
CA SER A 377 34.41 7.50 16.57
C SER A 377 35.74 7.14 15.96
#